data_8a9fc970aed4ef9925ddbd3f9e0de340
#
_entry.id   8a9fc970aed4ef9925ddbd3f9e0de340
#
_cell.length_a   1.000
_cell.length_b   1.000
_cell.length_c   1.000
_cell.angle_alpha   90.00
_cell.angle_beta   90.00
_cell.angle_gamma   90.00
#
_symmetry.space_group_name_H-M   'P 1'
#
loop_
_entity.id
_entity.type
_entity.pdbx_description
1 polymer ?
#
loop_
_entity_poly.entity_id
_entity_poly.type
_entity_poly.pdbx_seq_one_letter_code
_entity_poly.pdbx_strand_id
1 'polypeptide(L)'
;MKMTNGRLQELAALNAIGGLDGDEAKEFDLLLANADASTREEIAAWNATAAQLAHHVRPLVAPRASVKESLMRKIAERHATERALEGPGTHRFDHAQGIYTVFPEQMSWSKHPVPGVQIKVLTESKKRGYVTMLMKVDPGTVFPEHHHTGEEECYVLSGSIILNGKLLGVGTLHHGDEHSDHGTLSTDEGALLLLVVAKEDYIPPVEA
;
A
#
# COMPACT_ATOMS: atom_id res chain seq x y z
N MET A 1 10.22 -28.21 28.76
CA MET A 1 10.07 -27.40 27.52
C MET A 1 9.96 -28.24 26.21
N LYS A 2 9.94 -29.57 26.26
CA LYS A 2 9.77 -30.44 25.05
C LYS A 2 8.34 -30.83 24.71
N MET A 3 7.36 -30.64 25.61
CA MET A 3 5.98 -31.07 25.39
C MET A 3 5.13 -30.07 24.57
N THR A 4 5.45 -28.80 24.58
CA THR A 4 4.72 -27.77 23.82
C THR A 4 4.98 -27.86 22.30
N ASN A 5 6.14 -28.31 21.87
CA ASN A 5 6.47 -28.40 20.45
C ASN A 5 5.72 -29.54 19.74
N GLY A 6 5.51 -30.69 20.45
CA GLY A 6 4.77 -31.83 19.89
C GLY A 6 3.28 -31.52 19.64
N ARG A 7 2.63 -30.83 20.57
CA ARG A 7 1.21 -30.43 20.41
C ARG A 7 1.01 -29.43 19.30
N LEU A 8 1.91 -28.44 19.16
CA LEU A 8 1.88 -27.48 18.07
C LEU A 8 2.06 -28.18 16.71
N GLN A 9 2.97 -29.14 16.61
CA GLN A 9 3.18 -29.91 15.37
C GLN A 9 1.96 -30.78 15.00
N GLU A 10 1.30 -31.41 15.97
CA GLU A 10 0.06 -32.15 15.78
C GLU A 10 -1.04 -31.24 15.24
N LEU A 11 -1.28 -30.11 15.90
CA LEU A 11 -2.29 -29.13 15.47
C LEU A 11 -1.94 -28.52 14.10
N ALA A 12 -0.67 -28.30 13.80
CA ALA A 12 -0.22 -27.82 12.49
C ALA A 12 -0.52 -28.82 11.38
N ALA A 13 -0.34 -30.11 11.63
CA ALA A 13 -0.69 -31.15 10.66
C ALA A 13 -2.20 -31.21 10.40
N LEU A 14 -3.02 -31.10 11.46
CA LEU A 14 -4.48 -31.02 11.33
C LEU A 14 -4.90 -29.74 10.61
N ASN A 15 -4.29 -28.60 10.93
CA ASN A 15 -4.56 -27.34 10.25
C ASN A 15 -4.28 -27.42 8.75
N ALA A 16 -3.18 -28.04 8.35
CA ALA A 16 -2.78 -28.17 6.95
C ALA A 16 -3.80 -28.91 6.07
N ILE A 17 -4.60 -29.78 6.67
CA ILE A 17 -5.68 -30.54 5.99
C ILE A 17 -7.09 -30.01 6.30
N GLY A 18 -7.20 -28.93 7.08
CA GLY A 18 -8.48 -28.33 7.47
C GLY A 18 -9.24 -29.16 8.50
N GLY A 19 -8.54 -29.93 9.35
CA GLY A 19 -9.11 -30.86 10.31
C GLY A 19 -9.24 -30.32 11.75
N LEU A 20 -8.89 -29.07 12.02
CA LEU A 20 -9.06 -28.47 13.34
C LEU A 20 -10.52 -28.15 13.65
N ASP A 21 -10.96 -28.43 14.88
CA ASP A 21 -12.21 -27.91 15.41
C ASP A 21 -12.02 -26.47 15.97
N GLY A 22 -13.11 -25.86 16.48
CA GLY A 22 -13.09 -24.46 16.90
C GLY A 22 -12.19 -24.18 18.13
N ASP A 23 -11.99 -25.14 19.01
CA ASP A 23 -11.16 -24.96 20.22
C ASP A 23 -9.71 -25.31 19.90
N GLU A 24 -9.48 -26.34 19.09
CA GLU A 24 -8.15 -26.67 18.55
C GLU A 24 -7.57 -25.54 17.70
N ALA A 25 -8.40 -24.84 16.91
CA ALA A 25 -7.96 -23.67 16.13
C ALA A 25 -7.47 -22.55 17.04
N LYS A 26 -8.18 -22.25 18.13
CA LYS A 26 -7.76 -21.25 19.11
C LYS A 26 -6.45 -21.64 19.82
N GLU A 27 -6.33 -22.93 20.18
CA GLU A 27 -5.12 -23.48 20.81
C GLU A 27 -3.94 -23.37 19.83
N PHE A 28 -4.15 -23.71 18.56
CA PHE A 28 -3.15 -23.59 17.51
C PHE A 28 -2.65 -22.17 17.33
N ASP A 29 -3.57 -21.20 17.20
CA ASP A 29 -3.23 -19.78 17.06
C ASP A 29 -2.39 -19.27 18.23
N LEU A 30 -2.76 -19.64 19.46
CA LEU A 30 -2.03 -19.25 20.67
C LEU A 30 -0.62 -19.85 20.70
N LEU A 31 -0.48 -21.13 20.38
CA LEU A 31 0.82 -21.81 20.38
C LEU A 31 1.72 -21.29 19.24
N LEU A 32 1.15 -21.03 18.07
CA LEU A 32 1.87 -20.49 16.92
C LEU A 32 2.38 -19.06 17.16
N ALA A 33 1.58 -18.22 17.82
CA ALA A 33 1.97 -16.87 18.20
C ALA A 33 3.20 -16.83 19.12
N ASN A 34 3.35 -17.87 19.98
CA ASN A 34 4.46 -17.99 20.93
C ASN A 34 5.63 -18.85 20.40
N ALA A 35 5.53 -19.40 19.19
CA ALA A 35 6.59 -20.19 18.58
C ALA A 35 7.77 -19.33 18.12
N ASP A 36 8.97 -19.93 18.03
CA ASP A 36 10.12 -19.28 17.43
C ASP A 36 10.01 -19.18 15.90
N ALA A 37 10.88 -18.39 15.28
CA ALA A 37 10.86 -18.14 13.84
C ALA A 37 11.04 -19.43 13.02
N SER A 38 11.94 -20.31 13.44
CA SER A 38 12.22 -21.58 12.75
C SER A 38 11.00 -22.50 12.75
N THR A 39 10.32 -22.62 13.89
CA THR A 39 9.09 -23.41 14.01
C THR A 39 7.96 -22.85 13.14
N ARG A 40 7.81 -21.53 13.06
CA ARG A 40 6.81 -20.89 12.18
C ARG A 40 7.10 -21.13 10.70
N GLU A 41 8.37 -21.07 10.29
CA GLU A 41 8.78 -21.36 8.90
C GLU A 41 8.51 -22.83 8.55
N GLU A 42 8.80 -23.77 9.45
CA GLU A 42 8.51 -25.20 9.24
C GLU A 42 7.01 -25.45 9.04
N ILE A 43 6.16 -24.87 9.89
CA ILE A 43 4.70 -25.00 9.78
C ILE A 43 4.18 -24.35 8.49
N ALA A 44 4.72 -23.20 8.08
CA ALA A 44 4.37 -22.56 6.81
C ALA A 44 4.73 -23.45 5.61
N ALA A 45 5.88 -24.12 5.64
CA ALA A 45 6.30 -25.06 4.60
C ALA A 45 5.37 -26.28 4.52
N TRP A 46 4.88 -26.81 5.64
CA TRP A 46 3.91 -27.90 5.66
C TRP A 46 2.57 -27.47 5.03
N ASN A 47 2.06 -26.31 5.39
CA ASN A 47 0.84 -25.74 4.81
C ASN A 47 0.97 -25.56 3.29
N ALA A 48 2.11 -25.05 2.82
CA ALA A 48 2.39 -24.90 1.40
C ALA A 48 2.41 -26.26 0.65
N THR A 49 3.02 -27.27 1.28
CA THR A 49 3.06 -28.64 0.71
C THR A 49 1.68 -29.26 0.66
N ALA A 50 0.89 -29.12 1.72
CA ALA A 50 -0.48 -29.61 1.75
C ALA A 50 -1.37 -28.94 0.69
N ALA A 51 -1.22 -27.63 0.50
CA ALA A 51 -1.92 -26.88 -0.54
C ALA A 51 -1.56 -27.36 -1.95
N GLN A 52 -0.27 -27.66 -2.22
CA GLN A 52 0.17 -28.23 -3.49
C GLN A 52 -0.42 -29.61 -3.73
N LEU A 53 -0.44 -30.48 -2.73
CA LEU A 53 -1.05 -31.80 -2.83
C LEU A 53 -2.55 -31.70 -3.12
N ALA A 54 -3.26 -30.78 -2.48
CA ALA A 54 -4.68 -30.56 -2.72
C ALA A 54 -4.99 -30.16 -4.17
N HIS A 55 -4.11 -29.39 -4.82
CA HIS A 55 -4.22 -29.03 -6.24
C HIS A 55 -4.10 -30.24 -7.18
N HIS A 56 -3.31 -31.25 -6.81
CA HIS A 56 -3.09 -32.42 -7.65
C HIS A 56 -4.17 -33.50 -7.46
N VAL A 57 -4.87 -33.50 -6.34
CA VAL A 57 -5.83 -34.54 -5.97
C VAL A 57 -7.28 -34.20 -6.34
N ARG A 58 -7.60 -32.91 -6.49
CA ARG A 58 -8.97 -32.48 -6.86
C ARG A 58 -8.99 -31.86 -8.26
N PRO A 59 -9.97 -32.26 -9.12
CA PRO A 59 -10.21 -31.50 -10.35
C PRO A 59 -10.54 -30.06 -9.98
N LEU A 60 -9.93 -29.10 -10.68
CA LEU A 60 -10.22 -27.69 -10.54
C LEU A 60 -11.68 -27.44 -10.95
N VAL A 61 -12.59 -27.52 -9.99
CA VAL A 61 -13.98 -27.13 -10.19
C VAL A 61 -14.07 -25.63 -9.96
N ALA A 62 -14.40 -24.88 -11.01
CA ALA A 62 -14.60 -23.44 -10.90
C ALA A 62 -15.70 -23.16 -9.86
N PRO A 63 -15.49 -22.23 -8.92
CA PRO A 63 -16.50 -21.83 -7.98
C PRO A 63 -17.77 -21.37 -8.70
N ARG A 64 -18.93 -21.63 -8.12
CA ARG A 64 -20.20 -21.10 -8.65
C ARG A 64 -20.13 -19.57 -8.69
N ALA A 65 -20.71 -18.95 -9.71
CA ALA A 65 -20.74 -17.49 -9.85
C ALA A 65 -21.26 -16.78 -8.58
N SER A 66 -22.25 -17.38 -7.90
CA SER A 66 -22.78 -16.90 -6.63
C SER A 66 -21.79 -16.84 -5.47
N VAL A 67 -20.70 -17.63 -5.51
CA VAL A 67 -19.66 -17.60 -4.47
C VAL A 67 -18.86 -16.30 -4.55
N LYS A 68 -18.49 -15.88 -5.77
CA LYS A 68 -17.81 -14.61 -5.99
C LYS A 68 -18.68 -13.42 -5.54
N GLU A 69 -19.94 -13.42 -5.95
CA GLU A 69 -20.91 -12.38 -5.58
C GLU A 69 -21.11 -12.30 -4.06
N SER A 70 -21.28 -13.47 -3.41
CA SER A 70 -21.41 -13.55 -1.95
C SER A 70 -20.16 -13.05 -1.23
N LEU A 71 -18.97 -13.41 -1.71
CA LEU A 71 -17.71 -12.96 -1.14
C LEU A 71 -17.53 -11.43 -1.29
N MET A 72 -17.79 -10.90 -2.49
CA MET A 72 -17.72 -9.46 -2.74
C MET A 72 -18.72 -8.67 -1.91
N ARG A 73 -19.93 -9.20 -1.70
CA ARG A 73 -20.90 -8.59 -0.80
C ARG A 73 -20.42 -8.58 0.64
N LYS A 74 -19.90 -9.70 1.17
CA LYS A 74 -19.36 -9.76 2.53
C LYS A 74 -18.18 -8.79 2.74
N ILE A 75 -17.31 -8.65 1.73
CA ILE A 75 -16.23 -7.66 1.76
C ILE A 75 -16.81 -6.25 1.82
N ALA A 76 -17.78 -5.93 0.97
CA ALA A 76 -18.43 -4.61 0.97
C ALA A 76 -19.16 -4.32 2.29
N GLU A 77 -19.87 -5.29 2.87
CA GLU A 77 -20.54 -5.18 4.16
C GLU A 77 -19.55 -4.95 5.29
N ARG A 78 -18.42 -5.67 5.30
CA ARG A 78 -17.34 -5.46 6.27
C ARG A 78 -16.76 -4.06 6.17
N HIS A 79 -16.40 -3.61 4.97
CA HIS A 79 -15.91 -2.24 4.74
C HIS A 79 -16.93 -1.17 5.11
N ALA A 80 -18.24 -1.42 4.91
CA ALA A 80 -19.30 -0.50 5.33
C ALA A 80 -19.41 -0.44 6.86
N THR A 81 -19.27 -1.57 7.55
CA THR A 81 -19.30 -1.64 9.02
C THR A 81 -18.06 -0.96 9.61
N GLU A 82 -16.88 -1.19 9.06
CA GLU A 82 -15.65 -0.51 9.45
C GLU A 82 -15.77 1.00 9.28
N ARG A 83 -16.34 1.49 8.16
CA ARG A 83 -16.63 2.91 7.93
C ARG A 83 -17.69 3.49 8.88
N ALA A 84 -18.67 2.71 9.27
CA ALA A 84 -19.73 3.15 10.20
C ALA A 84 -19.24 3.27 11.65
N LEU A 85 -18.19 2.54 12.01
CA LEU A 85 -17.51 2.65 13.31
C LEU A 85 -16.55 3.86 13.35
N GLU A 86 -16.11 4.34 12.19
CA GLU A 86 -15.37 5.59 12.02
C GLU A 86 -16.38 6.73 11.96
N GLY A 87 -16.63 7.40 13.08
CA GLY A 87 -17.54 8.56 13.14
C GLY A 87 -17.15 9.66 12.13
N PRO A 88 -18.08 10.54 11.72
CA PRO A 88 -17.80 11.61 10.78
C PRO A 88 -16.73 12.55 11.35
N GLY A 89 -15.52 12.53 10.79
CA GLY A 89 -14.43 13.45 11.13
C GLY A 89 -13.07 12.83 11.39
N THR A 90 -12.92 11.52 11.43
CA THR A 90 -11.59 10.89 11.56
C THR A 90 -11.03 10.56 10.18
N HIS A 91 -10.12 11.43 9.72
CA HIS A 91 -9.43 11.23 8.43
C HIS A 91 -8.29 10.18 8.50
N ARG A 92 -8.22 9.38 9.56
CA ARG A 92 -7.19 8.36 9.74
C ARG A 92 -7.61 7.29 10.74
N PHE A 93 -7.10 6.07 10.55
CA PHE A 93 -7.21 4.98 11.53
C PHE A 93 -5.99 4.98 12.44
N ASP A 94 -6.17 5.27 13.73
CA ASP A 94 -5.09 5.28 14.72
C ASP A 94 -4.90 3.88 15.33
N HIS A 95 -3.74 3.27 15.12
CA HIS A 95 -3.37 1.97 15.68
C HIS A 95 -2.81 2.09 17.09
N ALA A 96 -1.97 3.13 17.32
CA ALA A 96 -1.33 3.45 18.58
C ALA A 96 -0.88 4.92 18.56
N GLN A 97 -0.38 5.42 19.69
CA GLN A 97 0.13 6.79 19.74
C GLN A 97 1.20 7.02 18.66
N GLY A 98 0.92 7.91 17.73
CA GLY A 98 1.82 8.26 16.63
C GLY A 98 1.85 7.29 15.45
N ILE A 99 1.02 6.23 15.45
CA ILE A 99 0.91 5.26 14.35
C ILE A 99 -0.52 5.28 13.82
N TYR A 100 -0.68 5.66 12.57
CA TYR A 100 -1.99 5.73 11.91
C TYR A 100 -1.93 5.29 10.45
N THR A 101 -3.09 4.94 9.91
CA THR A 101 -3.29 4.61 8.50
C THR A 101 -4.34 5.55 7.91
N VAL A 102 -4.11 6.00 6.69
CA VAL A 102 -5.07 6.77 5.89
C VAL A 102 -5.45 5.93 4.68
N PHE A 103 -6.73 5.68 4.48
CA PHE A 103 -7.23 4.87 3.37
C PHE A 103 -7.42 5.72 2.10
N PRO A 104 -7.39 5.10 0.90
CA PRO A 104 -7.50 5.82 -0.38
C PRO A 104 -8.72 6.74 -0.49
N GLU A 105 -9.87 6.34 0.05
CA GLU A 105 -11.11 7.10 0.05
C GLU A 105 -11.09 8.35 0.94
N GLN A 106 -10.11 8.43 1.85
CA GLN A 106 -9.92 9.57 2.75
C GLN A 106 -8.98 10.62 2.16
N MET A 107 -8.38 10.34 1.00
CA MET A 107 -7.44 11.20 0.30
C MET A 107 -8.04 11.62 -1.03
N SER A 108 -8.17 12.91 -1.28
CA SER A 108 -8.71 13.47 -2.52
C SER A 108 -7.61 14.03 -3.42
N TRP A 109 -7.87 14.02 -4.73
CA TRP A 109 -7.08 14.73 -5.71
C TRP A 109 -7.47 16.20 -5.73
N SER A 110 -6.48 17.08 -5.80
CA SER A 110 -6.63 18.52 -5.93
C SER A 110 -5.94 19.00 -7.20
N LYS A 111 -6.49 20.03 -7.85
CA LYS A 111 -5.85 20.63 -9.02
C LYS A 111 -4.57 21.36 -8.62
N HIS A 112 -3.52 21.24 -9.42
CA HIS A 112 -2.31 22.02 -9.32
C HIS A 112 -2.44 23.30 -10.19
N PRO A 113 -1.74 24.41 -9.88
CA PRO A 113 -1.69 25.60 -10.74
C PRO A 113 -1.21 25.32 -12.16
N VAL A 114 -0.30 24.37 -12.35
CA VAL A 114 0.12 23.92 -13.69
C VAL A 114 -1.01 23.09 -14.32
N PRO A 115 -1.54 23.50 -15.50
CA PRO A 115 -2.58 22.75 -16.20
C PRO A 115 -2.15 21.32 -16.53
N GLY A 116 -3.07 20.36 -16.37
CA GLY A 116 -2.78 18.93 -16.58
C GLY A 116 -2.12 18.25 -15.39
N VAL A 117 -1.92 18.96 -14.28
CA VAL A 117 -1.33 18.40 -13.06
C VAL A 117 -2.37 18.33 -11.93
N GLN A 118 -2.40 17.20 -11.26
CA GLN A 118 -3.18 16.96 -10.04
C GLN A 118 -2.29 16.38 -8.96
N ILE A 119 -2.55 16.74 -7.73
CA ILE A 119 -1.81 16.26 -6.57
C ILE A 119 -2.73 15.63 -5.55
N LYS A 120 -2.20 14.67 -4.81
CA LYS A 120 -2.85 14.02 -3.69
C LYS A 120 -1.87 13.96 -2.53
N VAL A 121 -2.09 14.77 -1.51
CA VAL A 121 -1.26 14.76 -0.29
C VAL A 121 -1.53 13.47 0.47
N LEU A 122 -0.48 12.72 0.77
CA LEU A 122 -0.52 11.50 1.56
C LEU A 122 -0.25 11.78 3.02
N THR A 123 0.78 12.59 3.29
CA THR A 123 1.15 12.99 4.66
C THR A 123 1.97 14.27 4.66
N GLU A 124 1.90 15.01 5.75
CA GLU A 124 2.72 16.18 6.03
C GLU A 124 3.49 15.98 7.32
N SER A 125 4.81 16.12 7.27
CA SER A 125 5.67 16.11 8.44
C SER A 125 5.93 17.52 8.93
N LYS A 126 5.07 18.04 9.79
CA LYS A 126 5.20 19.40 10.38
C LYS A 126 6.55 19.62 11.07
N LYS A 127 7.14 18.56 11.67
CA LYS A 127 8.43 18.65 12.37
C LYS A 127 9.60 18.78 11.41
N ARG A 128 9.51 18.13 10.24
CA ARG A 128 10.59 18.10 9.23
C ARG A 128 10.40 19.13 8.12
N GLY A 129 9.21 19.73 8.01
CA GLY A 129 8.90 20.66 6.94
C GLY A 129 8.69 20.00 5.56
N TYR A 130 8.38 18.69 5.51
CA TYR A 130 8.23 17.95 4.26
C TYR A 130 6.79 17.46 4.04
N VAL A 131 6.41 17.38 2.77
CA VAL A 131 5.14 16.81 2.28
C VAL A 131 5.45 15.59 1.43
N THR A 132 4.74 14.47 1.68
CA THR A 132 4.73 13.31 0.79
C THR A 132 3.41 13.31 0.02
N MET A 133 3.49 13.24 -1.32
CA MET A 133 2.30 13.30 -2.17
C MET A 133 2.43 12.43 -3.42
N LEU A 134 1.30 12.14 -4.04
CA LEU A 134 1.23 11.69 -5.42
C LEU A 134 0.99 12.89 -6.34
N MET A 135 1.68 12.91 -7.46
CA MET A 135 1.46 13.85 -8.54
C MET A 135 1.05 13.05 -9.80
N LYS A 136 -0.12 13.37 -10.33
CA LYS A 136 -0.58 12.86 -11.61
C LYS A 136 -0.40 13.95 -12.66
N VAL A 137 0.27 13.60 -13.75
CA VAL A 137 0.56 14.48 -14.86
C VAL A 137 -0.12 13.93 -16.10
N ASP A 138 -0.98 14.72 -16.74
CA ASP A 138 -1.71 14.31 -17.95
C ASP A 138 -0.77 14.27 -19.15
N PRO A 139 -1.08 13.47 -20.20
CA PRO A 139 -0.31 13.43 -21.44
C PRO A 139 -0.12 14.81 -22.07
N GLY A 140 1.08 15.09 -22.59
CA GLY A 140 1.44 16.34 -23.22
C GLY A 140 1.67 17.52 -22.27
N THR A 141 1.67 17.27 -20.97
CA THR A 141 1.91 18.34 -19.99
C THR A 141 3.39 18.70 -19.92
N VAL A 142 3.63 20.01 -19.73
CA VAL A 142 4.95 20.57 -19.47
C VAL A 142 4.91 21.24 -18.09
N PHE A 143 5.76 20.76 -17.18
CA PHE A 143 5.96 21.36 -15.87
C PHE A 143 7.15 22.32 -15.96
N PRO A 144 7.00 23.60 -15.54
CA PRO A 144 8.03 24.61 -15.71
C PRO A 144 9.25 24.34 -14.83
N GLU A 145 10.36 24.95 -15.20
CA GLU A 145 11.55 25.03 -14.35
C GLU A 145 11.22 25.71 -13.03
N HIS A 146 11.85 25.26 -11.96
CA HIS A 146 11.65 25.81 -10.61
C HIS A 146 12.89 25.58 -9.74
N HIS A 147 12.95 26.30 -8.63
CA HIS A 147 14.00 26.23 -7.64
C HIS A 147 13.53 25.40 -6.46
N HIS A 148 14.41 24.55 -5.91
CA HIS A 148 14.15 23.80 -4.68
C HIS A 148 14.63 24.57 -3.47
N THR A 149 13.77 24.80 -2.49
CA THR A 149 14.15 25.38 -1.19
C THR A 149 14.65 24.31 -0.22
N GLY A 150 14.27 23.05 -0.46
CA GLY A 150 14.74 21.85 0.24
C GLY A 150 14.99 20.69 -0.72
N GLU A 151 15.35 19.53 -0.18
CA GLU A 151 15.53 18.31 -1.00
C GLU A 151 14.20 17.85 -1.61
N GLU A 152 14.26 17.34 -2.85
CA GLU A 152 13.15 16.67 -3.52
C GLU A 152 13.51 15.25 -3.89
N GLU A 153 12.60 14.30 -3.57
CA GLU A 153 12.62 12.94 -4.04
C GLU A 153 11.42 12.72 -4.98
N CYS A 154 11.67 12.32 -6.21
CA CYS A 154 10.64 12.02 -7.21
C CYS A 154 10.81 10.60 -7.74
N TYR A 155 9.82 9.73 -7.49
CA TYR A 155 9.83 8.35 -7.95
C TYR A 155 8.71 8.08 -8.96
N VAL A 156 9.05 7.53 -10.12
CA VAL A 156 8.08 7.24 -11.20
C VAL A 156 7.35 5.94 -10.89
N LEU A 157 6.04 6.03 -10.61
CA LEU A 157 5.16 4.89 -10.34
C LEU A 157 4.54 4.31 -11.61
N SER A 158 4.15 5.18 -12.56
CA SER A 158 3.63 4.76 -13.87
C SER A 158 3.85 5.85 -14.91
N GLY A 159 3.84 5.48 -16.19
CA GLY A 159 4.16 6.37 -17.29
C GLY A 159 5.63 6.75 -17.34
N SER A 160 5.93 7.92 -17.87
CA SER A 160 7.30 8.43 -17.98
C SER A 160 7.34 9.95 -17.96
N ILE A 161 8.47 10.52 -17.57
CA ILE A 161 8.78 11.94 -17.65
C ILE A 161 10.07 12.16 -18.42
N ILE A 162 10.19 13.30 -19.09
CA ILE A 162 11.39 13.72 -19.80
C ILE A 162 11.97 14.92 -19.06
N LEU A 163 13.20 14.77 -18.59
CA LEU A 163 13.96 15.81 -17.91
C LEU A 163 15.31 16.00 -18.62
N ASN A 164 15.61 17.22 -19.04
CA ASN A 164 16.83 17.55 -19.77
C ASN A 164 17.06 16.62 -20.99
N GLY A 165 15.98 16.26 -21.71
CA GLY A 165 16.00 15.37 -22.87
C GLY A 165 16.20 13.88 -22.54
N LYS A 166 16.26 13.51 -21.27
CA LYS A 166 16.38 12.11 -20.81
C LYS A 166 15.03 11.57 -20.36
N LEU A 167 14.64 10.43 -20.92
CA LEU A 167 13.42 9.71 -20.53
C LEU A 167 13.65 8.98 -19.18
N LEU A 168 12.81 9.25 -18.22
CA LEU A 168 12.77 8.62 -16.90
C LEU A 168 11.47 7.81 -16.80
N GLY A 169 11.59 6.50 -16.92
CA GLY A 169 10.46 5.57 -16.88
C GLY A 169 10.20 5.02 -15.47
N VAL A 170 9.25 4.08 -15.40
CA VAL A 170 8.83 3.43 -14.14
C VAL A 170 10.02 2.85 -13.38
N GLY A 171 10.06 3.11 -12.07
CA GLY A 171 11.13 2.65 -11.18
C GLY A 171 12.34 3.61 -11.11
N THR A 172 12.34 4.70 -11.87
CA THR A 172 13.39 5.72 -11.77
C THR A 172 13.16 6.60 -10.55
N LEU A 173 14.21 6.81 -9.75
CA LEU A 173 14.29 7.86 -8.74
C LEU A 173 15.04 9.05 -9.33
N HIS A 174 14.45 10.22 -9.24
CA HIS A 174 15.07 11.51 -9.48
C HIS A 174 15.19 12.23 -8.14
N HIS A 175 16.34 12.82 -7.88
CA HIS A 175 16.64 13.56 -6.65
C HIS A 175 17.13 14.97 -6.99
N GLY A 176 16.60 15.96 -6.29
CA GLY A 176 17.07 17.32 -6.29
C GLY A 176 17.62 17.69 -4.92
N ASP A 177 18.84 18.21 -4.89
CA ASP A 177 19.44 18.75 -3.65
C ASP A 177 18.77 20.06 -3.24
N GLU A 178 18.84 20.40 -1.97
CA GLU A 178 18.47 21.74 -1.46
C GLU A 178 19.21 22.82 -2.25
N HIS A 179 18.50 23.88 -2.64
CA HIS A 179 19.00 24.99 -3.44
C HIS A 179 19.45 24.63 -4.87
N SER A 180 18.99 23.51 -5.41
CA SER A 180 19.15 23.15 -6.82
C SER A 180 18.06 23.76 -7.70
N ASP A 181 18.37 23.91 -9.00
CA ASP A 181 17.40 24.32 -9.99
C ASP A 181 16.94 23.13 -10.81
N HIS A 182 15.63 22.95 -10.89
CA HIS A 182 15.02 21.91 -11.68
C HIS A 182 14.67 22.43 -13.07
N GLY A 183 15.21 21.79 -14.10
CA GLY A 183 14.86 22.09 -15.48
C GLY A 183 13.41 21.73 -15.82
N THR A 184 12.95 22.18 -16.98
CA THR A 184 11.61 21.85 -17.48
C THR A 184 11.40 20.33 -17.56
N LEU A 185 10.29 19.86 -16.99
CA LEU A 185 9.88 18.46 -17.03
C LEU A 185 8.68 18.34 -17.98
N SER A 186 8.67 17.35 -18.84
CA SER A 186 7.54 17.07 -19.73
C SER A 186 7.17 15.59 -19.71
N THR A 187 5.98 15.28 -20.23
CA THR A 187 5.55 13.90 -20.46
C THR A 187 4.72 13.82 -21.73
N ASP A 188 4.97 12.82 -22.56
CA ASP A 188 4.18 12.56 -23.77
C ASP A 188 2.94 11.70 -23.47
N GLU A 189 3.08 10.71 -22.61
CA GLU A 189 2.05 9.71 -22.30
C GLU A 189 1.36 9.89 -20.94
N GLY A 190 1.82 10.86 -20.15
CA GLY A 190 1.39 11.06 -18.77
C GLY A 190 2.24 10.28 -17.77
N ALA A 191 2.15 10.66 -16.51
CA ALA A 191 2.88 10.02 -15.44
C ALA A 191 2.12 10.04 -14.11
N LEU A 192 2.41 9.08 -13.26
CA LEU A 192 2.10 9.10 -11.83
C LEU A 192 3.41 9.03 -11.05
N LEU A 193 3.63 10.03 -10.22
CA LEU A 193 4.85 10.22 -9.45
C LEU A 193 4.55 10.17 -7.95
N LEU A 194 5.47 9.63 -7.17
CA LEU A 194 5.53 9.80 -5.73
C LEU A 194 6.61 10.84 -5.43
N LEU A 195 6.24 11.90 -4.71
CA LEU A 195 7.16 12.97 -4.33
C LEU A 195 7.26 13.09 -2.81
N VAL A 196 8.47 13.41 -2.36
CA VAL A 196 8.75 13.94 -1.02
C VAL A 196 9.45 15.26 -1.23
N VAL A 197 8.79 16.36 -0.86
CA VAL A 197 9.27 17.73 -1.17
C VAL A 197 9.22 18.61 0.07
N ALA A 198 10.05 19.63 0.11
CA ALA A 198 9.96 20.66 1.14
C ALA A 198 8.59 21.35 1.08
N LYS A 199 8.04 21.71 2.24
CA LYS A 199 6.70 22.34 2.32
C LYS A 199 6.65 23.68 1.59
N GLU A 200 7.74 24.40 1.59
CA GLU A 200 7.89 25.68 0.90
C GLU A 200 7.81 25.53 -0.62
N ASP A 201 8.21 24.37 -1.15
CA ASP A 201 8.15 24.05 -2.58
C ASP A 201 6.80 23.41 -2.95
N TYR A 202 6.00 23.03 -1.93
CA TYR A 202 4.65 22.56 -2.14
C TYR A 202 3.75 23.70 -2.60
N ILE A 203 3.30 23.63 -3.84
CA ILE A 203 2.35 24.58 -4.39
C ILE A 203 0.93 24.11 -4.02
N PRO A 204 0.21 24.84 -3.14
CA PRO A 204 -1.12 24.44 -2.73
C PRO A 204 -2.06 24.40 -3.94
N PRO A 205 -3.12 23.54 -3.90
CA PRO A 205 -4.11 23.48 -4.94
C PRO A 205 -4.78 24.86 -5.12
N VAL A 206 -5.07 25.22 -6.36
CA VAL A 206 -5.89 26.38 -6.64
C VAL A 206 -7.31 26.09 -6.17
N GLU A 207 -7.83 26.90 -5.24
CA GLU A 207 -9.25 26.86 -4.89
C GLU A 207 -10.07 27.15 -6.14
N ALA A 208 -11.05 26.29 -6.45
CA ALA A 208 -11.87 26.35 -7.64
C ALA A 208 -12.99 27.40 -7.52
#